data_25487b018d7c412f2efbcbf897021ace
#
_entry.id   25487b018d7c412f2efbcbf897021ace
#
_cell.length_a   1.000
_cell.length_b   1.000
_cell.length_c   1.000
_cell.angle_alpha   90.00
_cell.angle_beta   90.00
_cell.angle_gamma   90.00
#
_symmetry.space_group_name_H-M   'P 1'
#
loop_
_entity.id
_entity.type
_entity.pdbx_description
1 polymer ?
#
loop_
_entity_poly.entity_id
_entity_poly.type
_entity_poly.pdbx_seq_one_letter_code
_entity_poly.pdbx_strand_id
1 'polypeptide(L)'
;MKELLKNLIQAETTAEKGEIAAAEVISAEFNRSGIDSQIDSWDQNRANITVHIKSAGHRAGLLFACHLDVVGPGEASWEHPAFAAVESDGKIYGRGAVDMKGGTATAITAIRQIVDSGVELKGDIIFSAVAGEETDSAGAKRFVNKKGWLPELAGVVIPEPTDFEIVTAHRGILWLQISTQGKAAHSSAPHLGVNAINSMRLILNELENYKVKVEPHKLLGACSMSINTITGGKAMNVVPDKCSIGIDFRTLPGQDHQIIIADLEEICSRLKVDNEQFESSISVLRQVQPMETDCGSDFIRDFCSVIGTDKTKAVGYTTDGPYFATIGSPVVIFGPGKPHLCHKPDEYIDISDLEKGVEYYKNIILKFLT
;
A
#
# COMPACT_ATOMS: atom_id res chain seq x y z
N MET A 1 14.09 20.01 4.71
CA MET A 1 12.83 19.39 4.28
C MET A 1 12.59 19.52 2.77
N LYS A 2 12.41 20.73 2.20
CA LYS A 2 12.13 20.90 0.75
C LYS A 2 13.17 20.24 -0.15
N GLU A 3 14.45 20.49 0.10
CA GLU A 3 15.54 19.87 -0.67
C GLU A 3 15.57 18.34 -0.53
N LEU A 4 15.25 17.81 0.67
CA LEU A 4 15.11 16.36 0.86
C LEU A 4 13.99 15.80 -0.03
N LEU A 5 12.81 16.43 -0.03
CA LEU A 5 11.70 16.00 -0.88
C LEU A 5 12.05 16.04 -2.36
N LYS A 6 12.70 17.14 -2.83
CA LYS A 6 13.14 17.25 -4.22
C LYS A 6 14.12 16.14 -4.61
N ASN A 7 15.10 15.86 -3.76
CA ASN A 7 16.06 14.77 -3.99
C ASN A 7 15.37 13.39 -4.03
N LEU A 8 14.37 13.17 -3.16
CA LEU A 8 13.59 11.93 -3.17
C LEU A 8 12.76 11.78 -4.45
N ILE A 9 12.12 12.85 -4.94
CA ILE A 9 11.38 12.83 -6.21
C ILE A 9 12.34 12.50 -7.36
N GLN A 10 13.50 13.19 -7.43
CA GLN A 10 14.51 13.02 -8.46
C GLN A 10 15.20 11.65 -8.45
N ALA A 11 15.12 10.91 -7.34
CA ALA A 11 15.61 9.53 -7.27
C ALA A 11 14.82 8.55 -8.16
N GLU A 12 13.64 8.95 -8.67
CA GLU A 12 12.87 8.23 -9.71
C GLU A 12 12.65 6.72 -9.38
N THR A 13 12.13 6.43 -8.21
CA THR A 13 11.98 5.07 -7.68
C THR A 13 10.76 4.33 -8.23
N THR A 14 10.63 4.27 -9.55
CA THR A 14 9.63 3.42 -10.21
C THR A 14 10.00 1.94 -10.08
N ALA A 15 9.03 1.04 -10.29
CA ALA A 15 9.27 -0.41 -10.23
C ALA A 15 10.43 -0.89 -11.14
N GLU A 16 10.69 -0.18 -12.24
CA GLU A 16 11.79 -0.49 -13.16
C GLU A 16 13.16 -0.01 -12.64
N LYS A 17 13.19 1.10 -11.91
CA LYS A 17 14.43 1.72 -11.37
C LYS A 17 14.84 1.12 -10.02
N GLY A 18 13.86 0.72 -9.21
CA GLY A 18 14.06 0.26 -7.83
C GLY A 18 14.29 1.40 -6.84
N GLU A 19 14.42 1.05 -5.57
CA GLU A 19 14.32 2.01 -4.47
C GLU A 19 15.67 2.44 -3.87
N ILE A 20 16.78 1.83 -4.28
CA ILE A 20 18.10 2.05 -3.66
C ILE A 20 18.52 3.53 -3.69
N ALA A 21 18.24 4.26 -4.77
CA ALA A 21 18.62 5.66 -4.89
C ALA A 21 17.93 6.55 -3.84
N ALA A 22 16.65 6.29 -3.52
CA ALA A 22 15.96 7.02 -2.46
C ALA A 22 16.46 6.59 -1.07
N ALA A 23 16.77 5.31 -0.87
CA ALA A 23 17.37 4.85 0.38
C ALA A 23 18.72 5.54 0.66
N GLU A 24 19.56 5.73 -0.36
CA GLU A 24 20.83 6.48 -0.25
C GLU A 24 20.61 7.96 0.09
N VAL A 25 19.60 8.62 -0.52
CA VAL A 25 19.22 10.00 -0.18
C VAL A 25 18.81 10.10 1.29
N ILE A 26 18.00 9.18 1.80
CA ILE A 26 17.56 9.16 3.20
C ILE A 26 18.75 8.89 4.13
N SER A 27 19.61 7.93 3.80
CA SER A 27 20.83 7.63 4.58
C SER A 27 21.72 8.87 4.71
N ALA A 28 21.97 9.56 3.58
CA ALA A 28 22.76 10.79 3.60
C ALA A 28 22.14 11.90 4.46
N GLU A 29 20.79 11.98 4.47
CA GLU A 29 20.09 12.98 5.27
C GLU A 29 20.17 12.72 6.77
N PHE A 30 20.02 11.46 7.22
CA PHE A 30 20.19 11.10 8.63
C PHE A 30 21.65 11.25 9.10
N ASN A 31 22.60 10.89 8.25
CA ASN A 31 24.03 11.02 8.54
C ASN A 31 24.45 12.48 8.81
N ARG A 32 23.76 13.49 8.26
CA ARG A 32 24.01 14.92 8.56
C ARG A 32 23.75 15.28 10.02
N SER A 33 22.88 14.55 10.71
CA SER A 33 22.60 14.68 12.15
C SER A 33 23.32 13.61 12.97
N GLY A 34 24.31 12.91 12.41
CA GLY A 34 25.06 11.86 13.11
C GLY A 34 24.23 10.63 13.45
N ILE A 35 23.13 10.41 12.73
CA ILE A 35 22.21 9.27 12.94
C ILE A 35 22.55 8.18 11.94
N ASP A 36 22.92 7.00 12.44
CA ASP A 36 23.21 5.83 11.62
C ASP A 36 21.95 5.24 10.99
N SER A 37 22.08 4.76 9.76
CA SER A 37 21.03 4.06 9.04
C SER A 37 21.52 2.74 8.46
N GLN A 38 20.60 1.80 8.24
CA GLN A 38 20.88 0.52 7.62
C GLN A 38 20.07 0.37 6.33
N ILE A 39 20.75 0.23 5.20
CA ILE A 39 20.16 -0.13 3.92
C ILE A 39 20.21 -1.66 3.78
N ASP A 40 19.06 -2.28 3.55
CA ASP A 40 18.91 -3.71 3.26
C ASP A 40 18.50 -3.84 1.79
N SER A 41 19.45 -4.14 0.92
CA SER A 41 19.25 -4.23 -0.53
C SER A 41 19.17 -5.67 -1.03
N TRP A 42 18.38 -5.88 -2.09
CA TRP A 42 18.25 -7.16 -2.81
C TRP A 42 17.85 -6.92 -4.27
N ASP A 43 17.90 -7.95 -5.10
CA ASP A 43 17.43 -7.93 -6.50
C ASP A 43 17.88 -6.66 -7.27
N GLN A 44 19.19 -6.49 -7.39
CA GLN A 44 19.87 -5.39 -8.07
C GLN A 44 19.61 -4.00 -7.43
N ASN A 45 18.37 -3.47 -7.50
CA ASN A 45 18.07 -2.09 -7.10
C ASN A 45 16.95 -1.96 -6.05
N ARG A 46 16.40 -3.07 -5.56
CA ARG A 46 15.40 -3.05 -4.49
C ARG A 46 16.08 -2.80 -3.15
N ALA A 47 15.51 -1.96 -2.33
CA ALA A 47 16.08 -1.66 -1.01
C ALA A 47 15.03 -1.20 0.00
N ASN A 48 15.20 -1.60 1.26
CA ASN A 48 14.64 -0.93 2.43
C ASN A 48 15.72 -0.08 3.11
N ILE A 49 15.31 0.96 3.81
CA ILE A 49 16.17 1.66 4.76
C ILE A 49 15.53 1.68 6.14
N THR A 50 16.34 1.51 7.16
CA THR A 50 15.90 1.52 8.57
C THR A 50 16.85 2.38 9.39
N VAL A 51 16.28 3.17 10.30
CA VAL A 51 16.98 3.96 11.32
C VAL A 51 16.42 3.57 12.67
N HIS A 52 17.30 3.41 13.66
CA HIS A 52 16.93 3.11 15.04
C HIS A 52 17.64 4.07 16.00
N ILE A 53 16.92 5.03 16.52
CA ILE A 53 17.37 6.00 17.51
C ILE A 53 16.99 5.45 18.87
N LYS A 54 17.98 4.93 19.60
CA LYS A 54 17.78 4.35 20.92
C LYS A 54 17.65 5.44 21.98
N SER A 55 16.69 5.27 22.87
CA SER A 55 16.54 6.08 24.08
C SER A 55 17.26 5.42 25.25
N ALA A 56 17.52 6.21 26.31
CA ALA A 56 17.97 5.68 27.60
C ALA A 56 16.82 5.22 28.50
N GLY A 57 15.56 5.44 28.08
CA GLY A 57 14.37 5.12 28.84
C GLY A 57 13.81 3.72 28.57
N HIS A 58 12.64 3.46 29.14
CA HIS A 58 11.98 2.14 29.07
C HIS A 58 10.54 2.22 28.54
N ARG A 59 10.14 3.34 27.91
CA ARG A 59 8.84 3.43 27.25
C ARG A 59 8.85 2.66 25.94
N ALA A 60 7.70 2.17 25.53
CA ALA A 60 7.50 1.63 24.20
C ALA A 60 7.85 2.68 23.13
N GLY A 61 8.52 2.25 22.07
CA GLY A 61 8.99 3.11 20.97
C GLY A 61 7.89 3.51 20.01
N LEU A 62 8.23 4.32 19.02
CA LEU A 62 7.35 4.73 17.93
C LEU A 62 8.00 4.42 16.58
N LEU A 63 7.27 3.75 15.68
CA LEU A 63 7.70 3.46 14.33
C LEU A 63 7.03 4.41 13.33
N PHE A 64 7.82 5.12 12.53
CA PHE A 64 7.38 5.76 11.29
C PHE A 64 7.67 4.81 10.13
N ALA A 65 6.61 4.36 9.45
CA ALA A 65 6.70 3.39 8.36
C ALA A 65 6.28 4.05 7.04
N CYS A 66 7.22 4.18 6.12
CA CYS A 66 7.04 4.81 4.81
C CYS A 66 7.30 3.80 3.69
N HIS A 67 6.93 4.14 2.45
CA HIS A 67 7.43 3.46 1.27
C HIS A 67 8.34 4.36 0.42
N LEU A 68 9.20 3.73 -0.37
CA LEU A 68 10.20 4.41 -1.22
C LEU A 68 9.78 4.51 -2.68
N ASP A 69 9.05 3.50 -3.16
CA ASP A 69 8.64 3.38 -4.54
C ASP A 69 7.54 4.35 -4.93
N VAL A 70 7.37 4.52 -6.22
CA VAL A 70 6.29 5.33 -6.81
C VAL A 70 5.78 4.65 -8.07
N VAL A 71 4.50 4.85 -8.40
CA VAL A 71 3.97 4.46 -9.72
C VAL A 71 4.63 5.26 -10.83
N GLY A 72 4.71 4.69 -12.02
CA GLY A 72 5.22 5.39 -13.20
C GLY A 72 4.43 6.66 -13.52
N PRO A 73 4.97 7.56 -14.36
CA PRO A 73 4.33 8.83 -14.72
C PRO A 73 3.05 8.65 -15.55
N GLY A 74 2.84 7.45 -16.14
CA GLY A 74 1.74 7.18 -17.03
C GLY A 74 1.95 7.77 -18.44
N GLU A 75 0.90 7.70 -19.28
CA GLU A 75 0.94 8.18 -20.67
C GLU A 75 0.41 9.60 -20.84
N ALA A 76 -0.24 10.15 -19.82
CA ALA A 76 -0.80 11.49 -19.85
C ALA A 76 0.33 12.54 -19.80
N SER A 77 0.12 13.67 -20.47
CA SER A 77 1.09 14.79 -20.47
C SER A 77 1.16 15.44 -19.10
N TRP A 78 2.38 15.81 -18.69
CA TRP A 78 2.66 16.56 -17.50
C TRP A 78 3.06 18.01 -17.88
N GLU A 79 2.51 19.01 -17.19
CA GLU A 79 2.94 20.39 -17.30
C GLU A 79 4.32 20.59 -16.65
N HIS A 80 4.52 19.96 -15.48
CA HIS A 80 5.78 19.89 -14.77
C HIS A 80 6.35 18.47 -14.89
N PRO A 81 7.55 18.26 -15.48
CA PRO A 81 8.10 16.90 -15.66
C PRO A 81 8.08 16.09 -14.36
N ALA A 82 7.59 14.87 -14.42
CA ALA A 82 7.23 14.04 -13.27
C ALA A 82 8.33 13.88 -12.21
N PHE A 83 9.61 13.91 -12.60
CA PHE A 83 10.74 13.73 -11.69
C PHE A 83 11.64 14.96 -11.58
N ALA A 84 11.19 16.13 -12.08
CA ALA A 84 11.97 17.37 -11.99
C ALA A 84 11.91 18.05 -10.62
N ALA A 85 10.90 17.71 -9.79
CA ALA A 85 10.67 18.32 -8.48
C ALA A 85 10.56 19.85 -8.53
N VAL A 86 9.71 20.34 -9.43
CA VAL A 86 9.53 21.78 -9.67
C VAL A 86 8.87 22.44 -8.48
N GLU A 87 9.47 23.49 -7.94
CA GLU A 87 8.86 24.34 -6.92
C GLU A 87 8.23 25.58 -7.59
N SER A 88 6.92 25.73 -7.49
CA SER A 88 6.17 26.88 -7.99
C SER A 88 4.93 27.14 -7.11
N ASP A 89 4.60 28.41 -6.92
CA ASP A 89 3.38 28.85 -6.25
C ASP A 89 3.13 28.20 -4.87
N GLY A 90 4.20 28.03 -4.08
CA GLY A 90 4.11 27.41 -2.75
C GLY A 90 3.91 25.91 -2.76
N LYS A 91 4.16 25.25 -3.90
CA LYS A 91 4.00 23.80 -4.11
C LYS A 91 5.28 23.17 -4.63
N ILE A 92 5.43 21.87 -4.39
CA ILE A 92 6.45 21.03 -5.02
C ILE A 92 5.74 20.01 -5.89
N TYR A 93 5.98 20.09 -7.19
CA TYR A 93 5.39 19.19 -8.18
C TYR A 93 6.31 18.02 -8.47
N GLY A 94 5.73 16.83 -8.59
CA GLY A 94 6.43 15.64 -9.03
C GLY A 94 5.75 14.35 -8.58
N ARG A 95 6.00 13.26 -9.28
CA ARG A 95 5.52 11.92 -8.91
C ARG A 95 6.11 11.53 -7.56
N GLY A 96 5.23 11.12 -6.63
CA GLY A 96 5.61 10.82 -5.26
C GLY A 96 5.64 12.04 -4.33
N ALA A 97 5.36 13.26 -4.83
CA ALA A 97 5.30 14.44 -3.98
C ALA A 97 4.25 14.30 -2.87
N VAL A 98 3.10 13.70 -3.19
CA VAL A 98 2.03 13.36 -2.26
C VAL A 98 2.17 11.93 -1.76
N ASP A 99 2.40 10.98 -2.65
CA ASP A 99 2.34 9.55 -2.40
C ASP A 99 3.73 8.89 -2.54
N MET A 100 4.49 8.63 -1.42
CA MET A 100 4.34 9.30 -0.11
C MET A 100 5.64 10.00 0.31
N LYS A 101 6.48 10.45 -0.68
CA LYS A 101 7.80 11.08 -0.39
C LYS A 101 7.67 12.39 0.40
N GLY A 102 6.53 13.10 0.26
CA GLY A 102 6.22 14.27 1.09
C GLY A 102 6.07 13.90 2.57
N GLY A 103 5.27 12.87 2.88
CA GLY A 103 5.14 12.34 4.23
C GLY A 103 6.47 11.83 4.78
N THR A 104 7.24 11.12 3.95
CA THR A 104 8.60 10.63 4.27
C THR A 104 9.54 11.77 4.64
N ALA A 105 9.64 12.81 3.80
CA ALA A 105 10.51 13.97 4.07
C ALA A 105 10.10 14.74 5.33
N THR A 106 8.79 14.80 5.58
CA THR A 106 8.21 15.43 6.77
C THR A 106 8.58 14.65 8.03
N ALA A 107 8.42 13.33 8.04
CA ALA A 107 8.77 12.46 9.17
C ALA A 107 10.28 12.53 9.49
N ILE A 108 11.14 12.42 8.48
CA ILE A 108 12.59 12.53 8.64
C ILE A 108 12.96 13.88 9.23
N THR A 109 12.36 14.98 8.74
CA THR A 109 12.63 16.32 9.24
C THR A 109 12.22 16.48 10.70
N ALA A 110 11.05 15.97 11.08
CA ALA A 110 10.57 16.00 12.46
C ALA A 110 11.49 15.21 13.40
N ILE A 111 11.87 13.99 13.02
CA ILE A 111 12.78 13.13 13.78
C ILE A 111 14.13 13.84 14.00
N ARG A 112 14.73 14.38 12.94
CA ARG A 112 16.00 15.10 13.05
C ARG A 112 15.91 16.31 13.96
N GLN A 113 14.86 17.14 13.84
CA GLN A 113 14.66 18.29 14.72
C GLN A 113 14.53 17.90 16.20
N ILE A 114 13.87 16.79 16.49
CA ILE A 114 13.77 16.24 17.85
C ILE A 114 15.15 15.83 18.38
N VAL A 115 15.93 15.09 17.58
CA VAL A 115 17.29 14.68 17.98
C VAL A 115 18.20 15.88 18.16
N ASP A 116 18.21 16.82 17.22
CA ASP A 116 19.03 18.03 17.23
C ASP A 116 18.67 18.96 18.42
N SER A 117 17.42 18.90 18.92
CA SER A 117 16.99 19.67 20.10
C SER A 117 17.58 19.19 21.42
N GLY A 118 18.12 17.97 21.44
CA GLY A 118 18.68 17.36 22.66
C GLY A 118 17.63 16.96 23.69
N VAL A 119 16.33 16.90 23.33
CA VAL A 119 15.29 16.45 24.25
C VAL A 119 15.53 14.98 24.64
N GLU A 120 15.42 14.68 25.95
CA GLU A 120 15.60 13.32 26.44
C GLU A 120 14.39 12.46 26.11
N LEU A 121 14.59 11.44 25.27
CA LEU A 121 13.57 10.47 24.92
C LEU A 121 13.58 9.30 25.91
N LYS A 122 12.38 8.84 26.26
CA LYS A 122 12.15 7.66 27.13
C LYS A 122 11.74 6.40 26.36
N GLY A 123 11.43 6.53 25.07
CA GLY A 123 11.14 5.44 24.14
C GLY A 123 11.92 5.62 22.83
N ASP A 124 12.18 4.54 22.13
CA ASP A 124 12.97 4.53 20.90
C ASP A 124 12.20 5.15 19.73
N ILE A 125 12.89 5.81 18.80
CA ILE A 125 12.34 6.16 17.50
C ILE A 125 12.86 5.16 16.46
N ILE A 126 11.95 4.53 15.75
CA ILE A 126 12.27 3.72 14.59
C ILE A 126 11.69 4.43 13.36
N PHE A 127 12.50 4.56 12.32
CA PHE A 127 12.05 4.97 11.00
C PHE A 127 12.36 3.86 10.02
N SER A 128 11.40 3.51 9.18
CA SER A 128 11.60 2.57 8.08
C SER A 128 10.96 3.12 6.81
N ALA A 129 11.67 3.02 5.69
CA ALA A 129 11.09 3.22 4.39
C ALA A 129 11.34 1.98 3.54
N VAL A 130 10.27 1.37 3.04
CA VAL A 130 10.27 0.04 2.44
C VAL A 130 9.98 0.08 0.95
N ALA A 131 10.31 -0.98 0.26
CA ALA A 131 10.15 -1.13 -1.18
C ALA A 131 8.82 -1.80 -1.55
N GLY A 132 8.20 -1.36 -2.65
CA GLY A 132 7.17 -2.11 -3.36
C GLY A 132 5.77 -1.99 -2.79
N GLU A 133 5.42 -0.95 -2.07
CA GLU A 133 4.04 -0.72 -1.61
C GLU A 133 3.08 -0.69 -2.80
N GLU A 134 3.43 0.03 -3.84
CA GLU A 134 2.66 0.22 -5.06
C GLU A 134 2.50 -1.06 -5.91
N THR A 135 3.28 -2.11 -5.59
CA THR A 135 3.33 -3.34 -6.39
C THR A 135 3.08 -4.60 -5.56
N ASP A 136 4.11 -5.10 -4.87
CA ASP A 136 4.13 -6.43 -4.24
C ASP A 136 4.31 -6.42 -2.71
N SER A 137 4.51 -5.24 -2.10
CA SER A 137 4.80 -5.05 -0.67
C SER A 137 6.00 -5.90 -0.19
N ALA A 138 6.97 -6.17 -1.08
CA ALA A 138 8.09 -7.06 -0.75
C ALA A 138 8.94 -6.48 0.39
N GLY A 139 9.12 -5.16 0.43
CA GLY A 139 9.88 -4.47 1.45
C GLY A 139 9.22 -4.56 2.84
N ALA A 140 7.92 -4.31 2.94
CA ALA A 140 7.19 -4.43 4.19
C ALA A 140 7.21 -5.87 4.72
N LYS A 141 6.96 -6.86 3.86
CA LYS A 141 7.08 -8.29 4.19
C LYS A 141 8.47 -8.63 4.72
N ARG A 142 9.51 -8.13 4.06
CA ARG A 142 10.91 -8.35 4.46
C ARG A 142 11.22 -7.70 5.81
N PHE A 143 10.73 -6.48 6.05
CA PHE A 143 10.92 -5.76 7.30
C PHE A 143 10.29 -6.50 8.48
N VAL A 144 9.02 -6.87 8.40
CA VAL A 144 8.30 -7.51 9.52
C VAL A 144 8.75 -8.95 9.79
N ASN A 145 9.29 -9.64 8.78
CA ASN A 145 9.82 -11.00 8.93
C ASN A 145 11.20 -11.06 9.62
N LYS A 146 11.89 -9.93 9.77
CA LYS A 146 13.16 -9.83 10.50
C LYS A 146 12.89 -9.85 11.99
N LYS A 147 12.98 -11.03 12.62
CA LYS A 147 12.60 -11.25 14.02
C LYS A 147 13.59 -10.65 15.02
N GLY A 148 13.08 -10.22 16.18
CA GLY A 148 13.86 -10.00 17.42
C GLY A 148 14.72 -8.75 17.47
N TRP A 149 14.55 -7.79 16.57
CA TRP A 149 15.33 -6.56 16.55
C TRP A 149 14.52 -5.30 16.93
N LEU A 150 13.20 -5.34 16.73
CA LEU A 150 12.31 -4.24 17.13
C LEU A 150 12.11 -4.24 18.64
N PRO A 151 12.17 -3.06 19.30
CA PRO A 151 11.71 -2.92 20.67
C PRO A 151 10.18 -3.06 20.73
N GLU A 152 9.63 -3.06 21.93
CA GLU A 152 8.20 -2.85 22.12
C GLU A 152 7.79 -1.48 21.55
N LEU A 153 6.70 -1.43 20.79
CA LEU A 153 6.21 -0.21 20.16
C LEU A 153 4.86 0.21 20.77
N ALA A 154 4.73 1.50 21.08
CA ALA A 154 3.46 2.13 21.43
C ALA A 154 2.52 2.15 20.21
N GLY A 155 3.08 2.33 19.02
CA GLY A 155 2.33 2.31 17.78
C GLY A 155 3.19 2.55 16.54
N VAL A 156 2.53 2.42 15.39
CA VAL A 156 3.09 2.67 14.06
C VAL A 156 2.35 3.81 13.41
N VAL A 157 3.07 4.78 12.88
CA VAL A 157 2.54 5.89 12.09
C VAL A 157 2.96 5.68 10.64
N ILE A 158 2.00 5.66 9.72
CA ILE A 158 2.24 5.59 8.29
C ILE A 158 1.95 6.97 7.70
N PRO A 159 2.96 7.73 7.25
CA PRO A 159 2.85 9.09 6.74
C PRO A 159 2.24 9.21 5.33
N GLU A 160 1.26 8.37 5.00
CA GLU A 160 0.50 8.43 3.76
C GLU A 160 -0.38 9.69 3.68
N PRO A 161 -0.71 10.16 2.48
CA PRO A 161 -1.53 11.36 2.32
C PRO A 161 -2.96 11.12 2.81
N THR A 162 -3.31 11.81 3.89
CA THR A 162 -4.65 11.75 4.47
C THR A 162 -5.28 13.14 4.65
N ASP A 163 -4.64 14.19 4.16
CA ASP A 163 -5.01 15.59 4.47
C ASP A 163 -5.12 15.83 6.00
N PHE A 164 -4.23 15.17 6.75
CA PHE A 164 -4.21 15.14 8.23
C PHE A 164 -5.47 14.54 8.89
N GLU A 165 -6.22 13.75 8.17
CA GLU A 165 -7.26 12.92 8.79
C GLU A 165 -6.64 11.69 9.44
N ILE A 166 -7.12 11.33 10.64
CA ILE A 166 -6.64 10.15 11.37
C ILE A 166 -7.35 8.92 10.81
N VAL A 167 -6.63 8.13 10.02
CA VAL A 167 -7.18 6.94 9.37
C VAL A 167 -6.78 5.69 10.16
N THR A 168 -7.77 4.95 10.63
CA THR A 168 -7.61 3.76 11.47
C THR A 168 -8.05 2.47 10.78
N ALA A 169 -8.66 2.56 9.60
CA ALA A 169 -9.06 1.39 8.84
C ALA A 169 -8.98 1.63 7.34
N HIS A 170 -8.64 0.59 6.59
CA HIS A 170 -8.72 0.61 5.13
C HIS A 170 -9.14 -0.75 4.55
N ARG A 171 -9.57 -0.74 3.28
CA ARG A 171 -9.92 -1.96 2.55
C ARG A 171 -8.69 -2.79 2.23
N GLY A 172 -8.90 -4.11 2.12
CA GLY A 172 -7.93 -5.00 1.51
C GLY A 172 -8.13 -5.10 -0.01
N ILE A 173 -7.15 -5.69 -0.67
CA ILE A 173 -7.17 -6.03 -2.10
C ILE A 173 -7.01 -7.54 -2.25
N LEU A 174 -7.89 -8.14 -3.05
CA LEU A 174 -7.70 -9.49 -3.56
C LEU A 174 -7.97 -9.47 -5.06
N TRP A 175 -6.91 -9.55 -5.86
CA TRP A 175 -7.02 -9.67 -7.31
C TRP A 175 -6.84 -11.10 -7.72
N LEU A 176 -7.83 -11.63 -8.40
CA LEU A 176 -7.85 -13.00 -8.88
C LEU A 176 -7.93 -13.03 -10.40
N GLN A 177 -7.28 -14.01 -10.99
CA GLN A 177 -7.54 -14.42 -12.37
C GLN A 177 -8.20 -15.79 -12.37
N ILE A 178 -9.36 -15.90 -13.02
CA ILE A 178 -9.97 -17.19 -13.33
C ILE A 178 -9.74 -17.44 -14.81
N SER A 179 -9.19 -18.62 -15.12
CA SER A 179 -8.93 -19.06 -16.48
C SER A 179 -9.72 -20.34 -16.77
N THR A 180 -10.30 -20.42 -17.97
CA THR A 180 -10.89 -21.65 -18.50
C THR A 180 -10.02 -22.20 -19.62
N GLN A 181 -9.89 -23.51 -19.64
CA GLN A 181 -9.16 -24.25 -20.66
C GLN A 181 -10.13 -25.06 -21.51
N GLY A 182 -9.94 -24.99 -22.79
CA GLY A 182 -10.73 -25.73 -23.78
C GLY A 182 -9.84 -26.52 -24.73
N LYS A 183 -10.38 -26.84 -25.91
CA LYS A 183 -9.69 -27.57 -26.99
C LYS A 183 -9.95 -26.84 -28.31
N ALA A 184 -8.89 -26.43 -28.98
CA ALA A 184 -8.99 -25.81 -30.31
C ALA A 184 -9.53 -26.78 -31.36
N ALA A 185 -10.33 -26.28 -32.26
CA ALA A 185 -10.83 -26.96 -33.44
C ALA A 185 -11.14 -25.95 -34.56
N HIS A 186 -11.30 -26.39 -35.77
CA HIS A 186 -11.76 -25.54 -36.87
C HIS A 186 -13.22 -25.09 -36.60
N SER A 187 -13.55 -23.83 -36.83
CA SER A 187 -14.86 -23.27 -36.52
C SER A 187 -16.00 -23.93 -37.32
N SER A 188 -15.72 -24.58 -38.44
CA SER A 188 -16.71 -25.36 -39.21
C SER A 188 -17.05 -26.71 -38.58
N ALA A 189 -16.26 -27.19 -37.61
CA ALA A 189 -16.47 -28.43 -36.88
C ALA A 189 -16.30 -28.23 -35.36
N PRO A 190 -17.13 -27.32 -34.74
CA PRO A 190 -16.92 -26.91 -33.33
C PRO A 190 -17.13 -28.06 -32.34
N HIS A 191 -17.84 -29.11 -32.71
CA HIS A 191 -18.05 -30.33 -31.90
C HIS A 191 -16.79 -31.16 -31.66
N LEU A 192 -15.71 -30.91 -32.39
CA LEU A 192 -14.41 -31.54 -32.17
C LEU A 192 -13.53 -30.80 -31.16
N GLY A 193 -13.93 -29.60 -30.78
CA GLY A 193 -13.28 -28.76 -29.79
C GLY A 193 -14.08 -28.58 -28.52
N VAL A 194 -13.49 -27.85 -27.55
CA VAL A 194 -14.13 -27.36 -26.33
C VAL A 194 -13.93 -25.85 -26.29
N ASN A 195 -15.02 -25.09 -26.32
CA ASN A 195 -14.95 -23.64 -26.41
C ASN A 195 -14.75 -23.03 -25.01
N ALA A 196 -13.53 -22.52 -24.72
CA ALA A 196 -13.20 -21.91 -23.43
C ALA A 196 -14.05 -20.67 -23.13
N ILE A 197 -14.51 -19.91 -24.13
CA ILE A 197 -15.42 -18.77 -23.91
C ILE A 197 -16.78 -19.26 -23.42
N ASN A 198 -17.28 -20.37 -23.94
CA ASN A 198 -18.53 -20.97 -23.43
C ASN A 198 -18.37 -21.47 -21.99
N SER A 199 -17.22 -22.03 -21.64
CA SER A 199 -16.90 -22.42 -20.26
C SER A 199 -16.82 -21.19 -19.34
N MET A 200 -16.19 -20.10 -19.80
CA MET A 200 -16.15 -18.86 -19.03
C MET A 200 -17.52 -18.24 -18.81
N ARG A 201 -18.42 -18.34 -19.79
CA ARG A 201 -19.81 -17.88 -19.63
C ARG A 201 -20.51 -18.56 -18.45
N LEU A 202 -20.23 -19.83 -18.18
CA LEU A 202 -20.81 -20.54 -17.03
C LEU A 202 -20.33 -19.91 -15.72
N ILE A 203 -19.05 -19.59 -15.62
CA ILE A 203 -18.48 -18.90 -14.45
C ILE A 203 -19.10 -17.51 -14.29
N LEU A 204 -19.19 -16.72 -15.38
CA LEU A 204 -19.78 -15.38 -15.34
C LEU A 204 -21.23 -15.40 -14.86
N ASN A 205 -22.03 -16.39 -15.25
CA ASN A 205 -23.40 -16.55 -14.78
C ASN A 205 -23.48 -16.82 -13.26
N GLU A 206 -22.57 -17.61 -12.71
CA GLU A 206 -22.48 -17.85 -11.27
C GLU A 206 -22.05 -16.58 -10.52
N LEU A 207 -21.08 -15.84 -11.08
CA LEU A 207 -20.55 -14.62 -10.48
C LEU A 207 -21.56 -13.47 -10.48
N GLU A 208 -22.51 -13.42 -11.41
CA GLU A 208 -23.58 -12.40 -11.44
C GLU A 208 -24.40 -12.37 -10.14
N ASN A 209 -24.60 -13.54 -9.53
CA ASN A 209 -25.35 -13.70 -8.29
C ASN A 209 -24.47 -13.94 -7.06
N TYR A 210 -23.15 -14.03 -7.23
CA TYR A 210 -22.23 -14.24 -6.12
C TYR A 210 -22.18 -13.01 -5.23
N LYS A 211 -22.35 -13.24 -3.92
CA LYS A 211 -22.23 -12.22 -2.89
C LYS A 211 -21.22 -12.68 -1.85
N VAL A 212 -20.23 -11.86 -1.61
CA VAL A 212 -19.28 -12.09 -0.52
C VAL A 212 -20.05 -12.06 0.80
N LYS A 213 -19.97 -13.15 1.57
CA LYS A 213 -20.66 -13.33 2.87
C LYS A 213 -19.91 -12.56 3.95
N VAL A 214 -20.20 -11.27 4.09
CA VAL A 214 -19.64 -10.42 5.14
C VAL A 214 -20.63 -9.30 5.46
N GLU A 215 -20.73 -8.97 6.76
CA GLU A 215 -21.48 -7.80 7.17
C GLU A 215 -20.81 -6.51 6.73
N PRO A 216 -21.56 -5.48 6.31
CA PRO A 216 -20.99 -4.20 5.98
C PRO A 216 -20.21 -3.58 7.14
N HIS A 217 -19.02 -3.07 6.88
CA HIS A 217 -18.23 -2.36 7.87
C HIS A 217 -18.83 -1.00 8.17
N LYS A 218 -18.81 -0.57 9.45
CA LYS A 218 -19.44 0.68 9.92
C LYS A 218 -18.99 1.93 9.15
N LEU A 219 -17.69 2.02 8.81
CA LEU A 219 -17.11 3.18 8.11
C LEU A 219 -16.88 2.90 6.62
N LEU A 220 -16.56 1.66 6.23
CA LEU A 220 -16.20 1.30 4.85
C LEU A 220 -17.41 0.83 4.00
N GLY A 221 -18.55 0.54 4.64
CA GLY A 221 -19.71 -0.02 3.94
C GLY A 221 -19.49 -1.47 3.51
N ALA A 222 -20.11 -1.88 2.39
CA ALA A 222 -20.05 -3.25 1.89
C ALA A 222 -18.72 -3.58 1.18
N CYS A 223 -18.31 -4.84 1.21
CA CYS A 223 -17.30 -5.40 0.31
C CYS A 223 -17.73 -5.24 -1.14
N SER A 224 -16.78 -5.02 -2.04
CA SER A 224 -17.07 -4.94 -3.47
C SER A 224 -16.30 -5.98 -4.28
N MET A 225 -16.92 -6.43 -5.37
CA MET A 225 -16.34 -7.27 -6.40
C MET A 225 -16.57 -6.63 -7.76
N SER A 226 -15.56 -6.62 -8.62
CA SER A 226 -15.66 -6.12 -9.99
C SER A 226 -14.84 -7.00 -10.93
N ILE A 227 -15.46 -7.41 -12.05
CA ILE A 227 -14.76 -8.11 -13.15
C ILE A 227 -14.26 -7.04 -14.10
N ASN A 228 -12.96 -6.81 -14.14
CA ASN A 228 -12.37 -5.66 -14.82
C ASN A 228 -11.70 -6.00 -16.16
N THR A 229 -11.35 -7.26 -16.37
CA THR A 229 -10.74 -7.72 -17.62
C THR A 229 -11.33 -9.03 -18.09
N ILE A 230 -11.41 -9.21 -19.42
CA ILE A 230 -11.71 -10.48 -20.06
C ILE A 230 -10.87 -10.61 -21.33
N THR A 231 -10.25 -11.78 -21.53
CA THR A 231 -9.48 -12.09 -22.74
C THR A 231 -9.79 -13.52 -23.17
N GLY A 232 -10.14 -13.72 -24.45
CA GLY A 232 -10.43 -15.07 -24.97
C GLY A 232 -10.46 -15.13 -26.49
N GLY A 233 -9.99 -16.25 -27.05
CA GLY A 233 -9.90 -16.47 -28.49
C GLY A 233 -8.73 -15.73 -29.17
N LYS A 234 -8.34 -16.20 -30.36
CA LYS A 234 -7.25 -15.61 -31.16
C LYS A 234 -7.65 -15.34 -32.62
N ALA A 235 -8.57 -16.12 -33.16
CA ALA A 235 -9.00 -16.01 -34.56
C ALA A 235 -10.45 -16.46 -34.74
N MET A 236 -11.15 -15.85 -35.68
CA MET A 236 -12.57 -16.13 -35.93
C MET A 236 -12.85 -17.55 -36.45
N ASN A 237 -11.89 -18.18 -37.09
CA ASN A 237 -11.99 -19.52 -37.65
C ASN A 237 -11.48 -20.65 -36.76
N VAL A 238 -11.21 -20.35 -35.45
CA VAL A 238 -10.72 -21.32 -34.48
C VAL A 238 -11.58 -21.31 -33.22
N VAL A 239 -12.03 -22.46 -32.75
CA VAL A 239 -12.68 -22.63 -31.45
C VAL A 239 -11.68 -22.25 -30.36
N PRO A 240 -12.01 -21.29 -29.45
CA PRO A 240 -11.08 -20.83 -28.44
C PRO A 240 -10.70 -21.91 -27.43
N ASP A 241 -9.41 -22.09 -27.20
CA ASP A 241 -8.84 -23.04 -26.24
C ASP A 241 -8.50 -22.41 -24.89
N LYS A 242 -8.59 -21.08 -24.76
CA LYS A 242 -8.36 -20.35 -23.51
C LYS A 242 -9.24 -19.10 -23.41
N CYS A 243 -9.77 -18.86 -22.21
CA CYS A 243 -10.39 -17.60 -21.83
C CYS A 243 -10.03 -17.29 -20.36
N SER A 244 -9.83 -16.01 -20.04
CA SER A 244 -9.46 -15.57 -18.69
C SER A 244 -10.22 -14.29 -18.35
N ILE A 245 -10.59 -14.15 -17.06
CA ILE A 245 -11.12 -12.93 -16.47
C ILE A 245 -10.26 -12.49 -15.29
N GLY A 246 -10.17 -11.18 -15.07
CA GLY A 246 -9.55 -10.59 -13.89
C GLY A 246 -10.60 -9.96 -13.00
N ILE A 247 -10.56 -10.29 -11.71
CA ILE A 247 -11.54 -9.87 -10.70
C ILE A 247 -10.81 -9.09 -9.62
N ASP A 248 -11.35 -7.92 -9.23
CA ASP A 248 -10.91 -7.10 -8.11
C ASP A 248 -11.95 -7.20 -6.97
N PHE A 249 -11.52 -7.72 -5.82
CA PHE A 249 -12.25 -7.67 -4.57
C PHE A 249 -11.65 -6.59 -3.67
N ARG A 250 -12.51 -5.69 -3.15
CA ARG A 250 -12.15 -4.73 -2.10
C ARG A 250 -12.74 -5.21 -0.79
N THR A 251 -11.91 -5.88 -0.01
CA THR A 251 -12.32 -6.60 1.20
C THR A 251 -12.38 -5.71 2.43
N LEU A 252 -12.99 -6.20 3.51
CA LEU A 252 -13.23 -5.47 4.74
C LEU A 252 -12.43 -6.08 5.90
N PRO A 253 -12.10 -5.31 6.96
CA PRO A 253 -11.53 -5.86 8.19
C PRO A 253 -12.31 -7.08 8.69
N GLY A 254 -11.58 -8.11 9.13
CA GLY A 254 -12.14 -9.37 9.57
C GLY A 254 -12.50 -10.38 8.45
N GLN A 255 -12.36 -10.00 7.17
CA GLN A 255 -12.53 -10.96 6.07
C GLN A 255 -11.27 -11.78 5.82
N ASP A 256 -11.42 -13.09 5.79
CA ASP A 256 -10.37 -13.99 5.30
C ASP A 256 -10.51 -14.18 3.78
N HIS A 257 -9.47 -13.77 3.06
CA HIS A 257 -9.39 -13.93 1.61
C HIS A 257 -9.48 -15.41 1.16
N GLN A 258 -9.04 -16.35 2.01
CA GLN A 258 -9.12 -17.78 1.71
C GLN A 258 -10.57 -18.26 1.58
N ILE A 259 -11.52 -17.66 2.32
CA ILE A 259 -12.95 -17.99 2.20
C ILE A 259 -13.46 -17.58 0.82
N ILE A 260 -13.08 -16.39 0.31
CA ILE A 260 -13.49 -15.94 -1.02
C ILE A 260 -12.92 -16.89 -2.10
N ILE A 261 -11.65 -17.25 -1.97
CA ILE A 261 -10.99 -18.18 -2.91
C ILE A 261 -11.67 -19.53 -2.90
N ALA A 262 -11.95 -20.09 -1.71
CA ALA A 262 -12.61 -21.36 -1.55
C ALA A 262 -14.06 -21.37 -2.11
N ASP A 263 -14.83 -20.30 -1.90
CA ASP A 263 -16.16 -20.14 -2.50
C ASP A 263 -16.10 -20.20 -4.04
N LEU A 264 -15.11 -19.55 -4.64
CA LEU A 264 -14.91 -19.54 -6.11
C LEU A 264 -14.42 -20.91 -6.63
N GLU A 265 -13.56 -21.59 -5.89
CA GLU A 265 -13.11 -22.96 -6.19
C GLU A 265 -14.28 -23.95 -6.11
N GLU A 266 -15.18 -23.79 -5.14
CA GLU A 266 -16.42 -24.59 -5.02
C GLU A 266 -17.33 -24.38 -6.24
N ILE A 267 -17.52 -23.14 -6.70
CA ILE A 267 -18.26 -22.82 -7.94
C ILE A 267 -17.63 -23.56 -9.12
N CYS A 268 -16.33 -23.43 -9.32
CA CYS A 268 -15.62 -24.10 -10.40
C CYS A 268 -15.75 -25.64 -10.34
N SER A 269 -15.64 -26.19 -9.14
CA SER A 269 -15.75 -27.64 -8.92
C SER A 269 -17.15 -28.16 -9.25
N ARG A 270 -18.21 -27.45 -8.86
CA ARG A 270 -19.60 -27.76 -9.21
C ARG A 270 -19.83 -27.74 -10.73
N LEU A 271 -19.34 -26.71 -11.40
CA LEU A 271 -19.42 -26.60 -12.86
C LEU A 271 -18.69 -27.75 -13.59
N LYS A 272 -17.58 -28.25 -13.01
CA LYS A 272 -16.84 -29.42 -13.51
C LYS A 272 -17.65 -30.71 -13.37
N VAL A 273 -18.39 -30.90 -12.27
CA VAL A 273 -19.27 -32.06 -12.07
C VAL A 273 -20.41 -32.06 -13.10
N ASP A 274 -20.98 -30.88 -13.35
CA ASP A 274 -22.10 -30.72 -14.29
C ASP A 274 -21.66 -30.80 -15.76
N ASN A 275 -20.37 -30.62 -16.05
CA ASN A 275 -19.80 -30.63 -17.38
C ASN A 275 -18.36 -31.20 -17.38
N GLU A 276 -18.22 -32.46 -17.78
CA GLU A 276 -16.93 -33.18 -17.81
C GLU A 276 -15.84 -32.47 -18.62
N GLN A 277 -16.20 -31.70 -19.65
CA GLN A 277 -15.26 -30.98 -20.50
C GLN A 277 -14.88 -29.61 -19.93
N PHE A 278 -15.49 -29.19 -18.82
CA PHE A 278 -15.17 -27.93 -18.15
C PHE A 278 -13.84 -28.06 -17.39
N GLU A 279 -12.88 -27.18 -17.71
CA GLU A 279 -11.62 -27.05 -17.00
C GLU A 279 -11.40 -25.59 -16.64
N SER A 280 -11.02 -25.34 -15.39
CA SER A 280 -10.71 -23.99 -14.91
C SER A 280 -9.57 -24.00 -13.90
N SER A 281 -8.97 -22.84 -13.71
CA SER A 281 -7.98 -22.58 -12.65
C SER A 281 -8.15 -21.18 -12.11
N ILE A 282 -7.85 -21.00 -10.82
CA ILE A 282 -7.84 -19.71 -10.13
C ILE A 282 -6.40 -19.40 -9.73
N SER A 283 -5.95 -18.18 -9.97
CA SER A 283 -4.66 -17.70 -9.51
C SER A 283 -4.81 -16.35 -8.80
N VAL A 284 -4.07 -16.17 -7.72
CA VAL A 284 -3.99 -14.91 -6.99
C VAL A 284 -2.94 -14.04 -7.68
N LEU A 285 -3.35 -12.85 -8.15
CA LEU A 285 -2.46 -11.89 -8.79
C LEU A 285 -1.89 -10.89 -7.76
N ARG A 286 -2.72 -10.42 -6.83
CA ARG A 286 -2.33 -9.53 -5.72
C ARG A 286 -3.19 -9.81 -4.51
N GLN A 287 -2.58 -9.77 -3.32
CA GLN A 287 -3.30 -9.92 -2.06
C GLN A 287 -2.67 -9.02 -1.01
N VAL A 288 -3.49 -8.10 -0.47
CA VAL A 288 -3.16 -7.27 0.70
C VAL A 288 -4.35 -7.33 1.65
N GLN A 289 -4.11 -7.68 2.90
CA GLN A 289 -5.18 -7.78 3.89
C GLN A 289 -5.79 -6.41 4.17
N PRO A 290 -7.05 -6.31 4.57
CA PRO A 290 -7.59 -5.09 5.15
C PRO A 290 -6.94 -4.81 6.51
N MET A 291 -7.03 -3.56 6.95
CA MET A 291 -6.50 -3.13 8.26
C MET A 291 -7.59 -2.43 9.05
N GLU A 292 -7.61 -2.68 10.36
CA GLU A 292 -8.38 -1.90 11.33
C GLU A 292 -7.64 -1.85 12.65
N THR A 293 -7.49 -0.64 13.19
CA THR A 293 -7.00 -0.39 14.54
C THR A 293 -8.16 0.08 15.42
N ASP A 294 -8.27 -0.50 16.61
CA ASP A 294 -9.30 -0.12 17.57
C ASP A 294 -9.20 1.38 17.92
N CYS A 295 -10.23 2.13 17.52
CA CYS A 295 -10.35 3.56 17.82
C CYS A 295 -10.44 3.86 19.35
N GLY A 296 -10.80 2.86 20.17
CA GLY A 296 -10.83 2.92 21.62
C GLY A 296 -9.50 2.63 22.30
N SER A 297 -8.45 2.23 21.57
CA SER A 297 -7.12 2.00 22.14
C SER A 297 -6.50 3.26 22.71
N ASP A 298 -5.64 3.11 23.74
CA ASP A 298 -4.92 4.24 24.36
C ASP A 298 -4.09 4.99 23.34
N PHE A 299 -3.43 4.28 22.42
CA PHE A 299 -2.64 4.89 21.36
C PHE A 299 -3.47 5.83 20.48
N ILE A 300 -4.63 5.40 20.00
CA ILE A 300 -5.46 6.23 19.12
C ILE A 300 -6.07 7.40 19.90
N ARG A 301 -6.49 7.21 21.16
CA ARG A 301 -6.98 8.32 21.99
C ARG A 301 -5.91 9.39 22.21
N ASP A 302 -4.69 8.98 22.56
CA ASP A 302 -3.57 9.89 22.73
C ASP A 302 -3.18 10.58 21.42
N PHE A 303 -3.19 9.85 20.30
CA PHE A 303 -2.93 10.40 18.97
C PHE A 303 -3.98 11.48 18.61
N CYS A 304 -5.27 11.18 18.79
CA CYS A 304 -6.37 12.12 18.59
C CYS A 304 -6.20 13.39 19.46
N SER A 305 -5.80 13.23 20.72
CA SER A 305 -5.54 14.34 21.64
C SER A 305 -4.42 15.27 21.13
N VAL A 306 -3.34 14.72 20.56
CA VAL A 306 -2.24 15.50 19.98
C VAL A 306 -2.69 16.30 18.76
N ILE A 307 -3.50 15.68 17.90
CA ILE A 307 -4.00 16.33 16.68
C ILE A 307 -5.10 17.34 16.96
N GLY A 308 -5.79 17.21 18.10
CA GLY A 308 -6.90 18.09 18.49
C GLY A 308 -8.24 17.72 17.86
N THR A 309 -8.47 16.43 17.63
CA THR A 309 -9.73 15.88 17.09
C THR A 309 -10.11 14.59 17.81
N ASP A 310 -11.39 14.28 17.86
CA ASP A 310 -11.93 13.00 18.35
C ASP A 310 -12.39 12.07 17.21
N LYS A 311 -12.16 12.48 15.96
CA LYS A 311 -12.67 11.78 14.78
C LYS A 311 -11.59 10.93 14.13
N THR A 312 -11.95 9.71 13.84
CA THR A 312 -11.18 8.80 12.99
C THR A 312 -11.94 8.51 11.70
N LYS A 313 -11.23 8.13 10.66
CA LYS A 313 -11.77 7.78 9.35
C LYS A 313 -11.30 6.41 8.88
N ALA A 314 -11.99 5.92 7.86
CA ALA A 314 -11.57 4.77 7.07
C ALA A 314 -11.49 5.17 5.61
N VAL A 315 -10.57 4.53 4.85
CA VAL A 315 -10.31 4.84 3.44
C VAL A 315 -10.48 3.61 2.54
N GLY A 316 -10.80 3.86 1.28
CA GLY A 316 -11.02 2.81 0.29
C GLY A 316 -9.75 2.28 -0.36
N TYR A 317 -8.64 3.01 -0.30
CA TYR A 317 -7.33 2.55 -0.78
C TYR A 317 -6.66 1.63 0.25
N THR A 318 -5.56 1.04 -0.12
CA THR A 318 -4.80 0.06 0.69
C THR A 318 -3.39 0.60 0.88
N THR A 319 -2.76 0.28 2.00
CA THR A 319 -1.37 0.61 2.32
C THR A 319 -0.64 -0.65 2.81
N ASP A 320 0.64 -0.53 3.12
CA ASP A 320 1.41 -1.59 3.81
C ASP A 320 1.01 -1.77 5.30
N GLY A 321 0.02 -1.01 5.79
CA GLY A 321 -0.46 -1.07 7.18
C GLY A 321 -0.73 -2.48 7.71
N PRO A 322 -1.37 -3.39 6.97
CA PRO A 322 -1.62 -4.76 7.43
C PRO A 322 -0.35 -5.55 7.77
N TYR A 323 0.73 -5.33 7.03
CA TYR A 323 2.02 -5.98 7.33
C TYR A 323 2.60 -5.43 8.63
N PHE A 324 2.60 -4.11 8.81
CA PHE A 324 3.07 -3.49 10.06
C PHE A 324 2.19 -3.85 11.25
N ALA A 325 0.90 -4.05 11.08
CA ALA A 325 0.00 -4.54 12.13
C ALA A 325 0.38 -5.93 12.67
N THR A 326 1.08 -6.77 11.86
CA THR A 326 1.58 -8.08 12.33
C THR A 326 2.66 -7.98 13.42
N ILE A 327 3.23 -6.79 13.63
CA ILE A 327 4.15 -6.53 14.74
C ILE A 327 3.43 -6.60 16.09
N GLY A 328 2.08 -6.46 16.09
CA GLY A 328 1.26 -6.51 17.30
C GLY A 328 1.00 -5.15 17.95
N SER A 329 1.41 -4.06 17.29
CA SER A 329 1.20 -2.68 17.76
C SER A 329 0.11 -1.98 16.94
N PRO A 330 -0.63 -1.02 17.52
CA PRO A 330 -1.61 -0.22 16.80
C PRO A 330 -1.00 0.51 15.61
N VAL A 331 -1.71 0.59 14.49
CA VAL A 331 -1.29 1.29 13.28
C VAL A 331 -2.23 2.45 13.00
N VAL A 332 -1.69 3.62 12.70
CA VAL A 332 -2.44 4.79 12.24
C VAL A 332 -1.84 5.31 10.94
N ILE A 333 -2.70 5.68 10.00
CA ILE A 333 -2.29 6.32 8.76
C ILE A 333 -2.61 7.80 8.91
N PHE A 334 -1.59 8.65 8.77
CA PHE A 334 -1.74 10.08 9.01
C PHE A 334 -0.58 10.86 8.37
N GLY A 335 -0.89 11.72 7.42
CA GLY A 335 0.16 12.51 6.79
C GLY A 335 -0.32 13.68 5.95
N PRO A 336 0.64 14.49 5.47
CA PRO A 336 0.39 15.65 4.63
C PRO A 336 -0.04 15.23 3.23
N GLY A 337 -0.73 16.15 2.54
CA GLY A 337 -1.13 15.97 1.16
C GLY A 337 -2.52 15.36 0.98
N LYS A 338 -3.08 15.61 -0.19
CA LYS A 338 -4.47 15.32 -0.52
C LYS A 338 -4.57 14.02 -1.33
N PRO A 339 -5.25 12.96 -0.83
CA PRO A 339 -5.30 11.64 -1.49
C PRO A 339 -5.76 11.68 -2.95
N HIS A 340 -6.62 12.63 -3.31
CA HIS A 340 -7.16 12.74 -4.67
C HIS A 340 -6.13 13.19 -5.73
N LEU A 341 -4.93 13.62 -5.32
CA LEU A 341 -3.82 14.00 -6.19
C LEU A 341 -2.90 12.82 -6.52
N CYS A 342 -2.97 11.72 -5.75
CA CYS A 342 -2.15 10.53 -5.96
C CYS A 342 -2.36 9.96 -7.36
N HIS A 343 -1.28 9.45 -7.97
CA HIS A 343 -1.26 8.75 -9.26
C HIS A 343 -1.72 9.57 -10.47
N LYS A 344 -1.87 10.89 -10.34
CA LYS A 344 -2.27 11.80 -11.43
C LYS A 344 -1.07 12.54 -12.02
N PRO A 345 -1.16 13.01 -13.27
CA PRO A 345 -0.23 14.01 -13.77
C PRO A 345 -0.26 15.28 -12.91
N ASP A 346 0.87 15.99 -12.89
CA ASP A 346 1.04 17.21 -12.08
C ASP A 346 0.71 17.03 -10.60
N GLU A 347 1.01 15.84 -10.08
CA GLU A 347 0.97 15.56 -8.66
C GLU A 347 1.82 16.59 -7.91
N TYR A 348 1.29 17.16 -6.84
CA TYR A 348 1.99 18.17 -6.05
C TYR A 348 1.62 18.10 -4.56
N ILE A 349 2.49 18.63 -3.72
CA ILE A 349 2.21 18.87 -2.31
C ILE A 349 2.39 20.34 -1.97
N ASP A 350 1.49 20.90 -1.14
CA ASP A 350 1.61 22.24 -0.63
C ASP A 350 2.75 22.31 0.41
N ILE A 351 3.65 23.30 0.30
CA ILE A 351 4.78 23.45 1.24
C ILE A 351 4.26 23.70 2.67
N SER A 352 3.16 24.40 2.81
CA SER A 352 2.49 24.62 4.11
C SER A 352 2.02 23.32 4.77
N ASP A 353 1.59 22.31 3.97
CA ASP A 353 1.22 21.00 4.52
C ASP A 353 2.44 20.24 5.02
N LEU A 354 3.58 20.35 4.33
CA LEU A 354 4.83 19.77 4.81
C LEU A 354 5.27 20.39 6.14
N GLU A 355 5.21 21.73 6.26
CA GLU A 355 5.59 22.46 7.47
C GLU A 355 4.67 22.09 8.64
N LYS A 356 3.36 22.05 8.41
CA LYS A 356 2.37 21.63 9.38
C LYS A 356 2.58 20.19 9.83
N GLY A 357 2.90 19.29 8.89
CA GLY A 357 3.17 17.88 9.16
C GLY A 357 4.39 17.68 10.06
N VAL A 358 5.47 18.46 9.88
CA VAL A 358 6.64 18.45 10.76
C VAL A 358 6.23 18.74 12.20
N GLU A 359 5.42 19.78 12.43
CA GLU A 359 4.97 20.11 13.80
C GLU A 359 4.07 19.03 14.38
N TYR A 360 3.17 18.44 13.60
CA TYR A 360 2.38 17.32 14.08
C TYR A 360 3.25 16.11 14.48
N TYR A 361 4.20 15.70 13.65
CA TYR A 361 5.05 14.56 13.98
C TYR A 361 5.97 14.82 15.17
N LYS A 362 6.47 16.05 15.34
CA LYS A 362 7.21 16.44 16.55
C LYS A 362 6.34 16.29 17.79
N ASN A 363 5.12 16.81 17.75
CA ASN A 363 4.20 16.71 18.88
C ASN A 363 3.82 15.26 19.21
N ILE A 364 3.64 14.41 18.18
CA ILE A 364 3.41 12.98 18.34
C ILE A 364 4.62 12.32 19.01
N ILE A 365 5.84 12.57 18.53
CA ILE A 365 7.06 12.03 19.13
C ILE A 365 7.18 12.45 20.60
N LEU A 366 7.00 13.75 20.90
CA LEU A 366 7.07 14.26 22.29
C LEU A 366 6.01 13.61 23.18
N LYS A 367 4.76 13.48 22.71
CA LYS A 367 3.67 12.88 23.50
C LYS A 367 3.96 11.42 23.89
N PHE A 368 4.44 10.63 22.96
CA PHE A 368 4.63 9.20 23.21
C PHE A 368 5.97 8.85 23.84
N LEU A 369 7.01 9.64 23.57
CA LEU A 369 8.36 9.25 23.90
C LEU A 369 9.03 10.14 25.00
N THR A 370 8.35 11.13 25.56
CA THR A 370 8.85 11.92 26.72
C THR A 370 7.95 11.78 27.96
#